data_479c6dfd11bef09c0deedadce25bee44
#
_entry.id   479c6dfd11bef09c0deedadce25bee44
#
_cell.length_a   1.000
_cell.length_b   1.000
_cell.length_c   1.000
_cell.angle_alpha   90.00
_cell.angle_beta   90.00
_cell.angle_gamma   90.00
#
_symmetry.space_group_name_H-M   'P 1'
#
loop_
_entity.id
_entity.type
_entity.pdbx_description
1 polymer ?
#
loop_
_entity_poly.entity_id
_entity_poly.type
_entity_poly.pdbx_seq_one_letter_code
_entity_poly.pdbx_strand_id
1 'polypeptide(L)'
;MAEHRLVSGAGHVYRRVEDDGDALVVEFQRSSSSTRNAYLFYVNVAVVPYPWLLHRRGDSTATDAELPEVTEGLVRTRLAKPNSLWALPREEMLRILTSGRVPAGIDSGDHSLWSIDSPQAVVEKGATLRTLLAEKVAEFAPLLDRGVLKERLRSGATLPGDCPRDAALAVLLADEGPSAELDGVLSRLGDPDFSSFVDWVRRYAARAESR
;
A
#
# COMPACT_ATOMS: atom_id res chain seq x y z
N MET A 1 -18.95 8.65 12.94
CA MET A 1 -17.68 8.18 12.36
C MET A 1 -17.76 6.67 12.29
N ALA A 2 -17.71 6.08 11.09
CA ALA A 2 -17.67 4.62 10.96
C ALA A 2 -16.34 4.14 11.55
N GLU A 3 -16.39 3.29 12.57
CA GLU A 3 -15.21 2.64 13.12
C GLU A 3 -14.63 1.74 12.02
N HIS A 4 -13.41 2.02 11.58
CA HIS A 4 -12.64 1.20 10.65
C HIS A 4 -12.23 -0.11 11.36
N ARG A 5 -13.14 -1.07 11.40
CA ARG A 5 -12.92 -2.33 12.11
C ARG A 5 -12.06 -3.26 11.27
N LEU A 6 -10.76 -3.30 11.57
CA LEU A 6 -9.85 -4.30 11.03
C LEU A 6 -10.08 -5.64 11.74
N VAL A 7 -10.24 -6.72 10.96
CA VAL A 7 -10.37 -8.09 11.50
C VAL A 7 -9.01 -8.76 11.45
N SER A 8 -8.61 -9.41 12.54
CA SER A 8 -7.37 -10.19 12.63
C SER A 8 -7.47 -11.43 11.75
N GLY A 9 -6.47 -11.62 10.87
CA GLY A 9 -6.26 -12.86 10.12
C GLY A 9 -5.22 -13.77 10.76
N ALA A 10 -4.78 -14.78 10.03
CA ALA A 10 -3.66 -15.63 10.47
C ALA A 10 -2.36 -14.81 10.53
N GLY A 11 -1.57 -15.01 11.59
CA GLY A 11 -0.34 -14.24 11.83
C GLY A 11 -0.61 -12.83 12.35
N HIS A 12 0.23 -11.87 11.94
CA HIS A 12 0.15 -10.47 12.35
C HIS A 12 -0.44 -9.59 11.24
N VAL A 13 -1.45 -10.09 10.52
CA VAL A 13 -2.11 -9.40 9.42
C VAL A 13 -3.55 -9.09 9.80
N TYR A 14 -3.93 -7.82 9.60
CA TYR A 14 -5.26 -7.30 9.88
C TYR A 14 -5.85 -6.78 8.58
N ARG A 15 -7.12 -7.06 8.33
CA ARG A 15 -7.81 -6.71 7.08
C ARG A 15 -9.16 -6.09 7.33
N ARG A 16 -9.52 -5.12 6.51
CA ARG A 16 -10.88 -4.68 6.26
C ARG A 16 -11.16 -4.97 4.80
N VAL A 17 -12.13 -5.83 4.53
CA VAL A 17 -12.56 -6.19 3.17
C VAL A 17 -13.96 -5.62 2.98
N GLU A 18 -14.17 -4.89 1.89
CA GLU A 18 -15.46 -4.36 1.48
C GLU A 18 -16.26 -5.42 0.69
N ASP A 19 -17.55 -5.18 0.50
CA ASP A 19 -18.45 -6.12 -0.18
C ASP A 19 -18.05 -6.37 -1.66
N ASP A 20 -17.37 -5.41 -2.29
CA ASP A 20 -16.85 -5.50 -3.66
C ASP A 20 -15.47 -6.17 -3.75
N GLY A 21 -14.94 -6.64 -2.62
CA GLY A 21 -13.66 -7.34 -2.51
C GLY A 21 -12.44 -6.43 -2.34
N ASP A 22 -12.61 -5.11 -2.36
CA ASP A 22 -11.51 -4.17 -2.09
C ASP A 22 -11.07 -4.27 -0.63
N ALA A 23 -9.77 -4.18 -0.38
CA ALA A 23 -9.26 -4.40 0.96
C ALA A 23 -8.23 -3.36 1.41
N LEU A 24 -8.32 -3.00 2.70
CA LEU A 24 -7.24 -2.35 3.44
C LEU A 24 -6.53 -3.39 4.30
N VAL A 25 -5.23 -3.54 4.11
CA VAL A 25 -4.40 -4.54 4.77
C VAL A 25 -3.33 -3.87 5.62
N VAL A 26 -3.20 -4.31 6.86
CA VAL A 26 -2.12 -3.92 7.78
C VAL A 26 -1.37 -5.17 8.21
N GLU A 27 -0.06 -5.17 8.05
CA GLU A 27 0.81 -6.28 8.43
C GLU A 27 1.92 -5.84 9.37
N PHE A 28 2.12 -6.59 10.43
CA PHE A 28 3.30 -6.50 11.31
C PHE A 28 4.30 -7.57 10.91
N GLN A 29 5.21 -7.22 10.01
CA GLN A 29 6.19 -8.13 9.44
C GLN A 29 7.43 -8.22 10.33
N ARG A 30 7.69 -9.38 10.91
CA ARG A 30 8.92 -9.61 11.69
C ARG A 30 10.14 -9.51 10.79
N SER A 31 11.16 -8.78 11.23
CA SER A 31 12.47 -8.76 10.59
C SER A 31 13.27 -10.04 10.90
N SER A 32 13.99 -10.55 9.91
CA SER A 32 14.95 -11.65 10.09
C SER A 32 16.12 -11.29 11.03
N SER A 33 16.38 -10.00 11.23
CA SER A 33 17.39 -9.48 12.16
C SER A 33 16.91 -9.43 13.62
N SER A 34 15.69 -9.89 13.94
CA SER A 34 15.20 -9.99 15.32
C SER A 34 16.06 -10.94 16.13
N THR A 35 16.42 -10.54 17.35
CA THR A 35 17.22 -11.32 18.30
C THR A 35 16.41 -11.71 19.53
N ARG A 36 17.04 -12.42 20.49
CA ARG A 36 16.42 -12.69 21.81
C ARG A 36 16.17 -11.40 22.61
N ASN A 37 16.99 -10.37 22.40
CA ASN A 37 16.97 -9.14 23.19
C ASN A 37 16.24 -7.99 22.50
N ALA A 38 15.91 -8.13 21.20
CA ALA A 38 15.21 -7.11 20.45
C ALA A 38 14.29 -7.75 19.40
N TYR A 39 13.01 -7.47 19.48
CA TYR A 39 12.04 -7.81 18.46
C TYR A 39 11.99 -6.67 17.43
N LEU A 40 12.45 -6.97 16.21
CA LEU A 40 12.48 -6.01 15.11
C LEU A 40 11.36 -6.32 14.12
N PHE A 41 10.65 -5.30 13.68
CA PHE A 41 9.51 -5.48 12.76
C PHE A 41 9.26 -4.25 11.91
N TYR A 42 8.58 -4.47 10.79
CA TYR A 42 8.01 -3.44 9.93
C TYR A 42 6.50 -3.41 10.12
N VAL A 43 5.90 -2.25 9.90
CA VAL A 43 4.45 -2.12 9.77
C VAL A 43 4.15 -1.68 8.34
N ASN A 44 3.53 -2.56 7.60
CA ASN A 44 3.14 -2.35 6.22
C ASN A 44 1.64 -2.03 6.17
N VAL A 45 1.25 -1.07 5.34
CA VAL A 45 -0.16 -0.72 5.08
C VAL A 45 -0.38 -0.71 3.58
N ALA A 46 -1.46 -1.33 3.11
CA ALA A 46 -1.78 -1.40 1.70
C ALA A 46 -3.29 -1.27 1.42
N VAL A 47 -3.62 -0.70 0.27
CA VAL A 47 -4.94 -0.78 -0.36
C VAL A 47 -4.84 -1.71 -1.55
N VAL A 48 -5.72 -2.72 -1.56
CA VAL A 48 -5.75 -3.78 -2.56
C VAL A 48 -7.11 -3.75 -3.25
N PRO A 49 -7.27 -3.03 -4.37
CA PRO A 49 -8.48 -3.10 -5.17
C PRO A 49 -8.66 -4.50 -5.77
N TYR A 50 -9.86 -5.04 -5.73
CA TYR A 50 -10.15 -6.39 -6.23
C TYR A 50 -9.74 -6.61 -7.69
N PRO A 51 -10.02 -5.71 -8.65
CA PRO A 51 -9.55 -5.88 -10.02
C PRO A 51 -8.02 -5.92 -10.13
N TRP A 52 -7.30 -5.17 -9.30
CA TRP A 52 -5.85 -5.23 -9.21
C TRP A 52 -5.37 -6.58 -8.66
N LEU A 53 -6.05 -7.10 -7.63
CA LEU A 53 -5.77 -8.43 -7.06
C LEU A 53 -5.91 -9.53 -8.09
N LEU A 54 -6.98 -9.50 -8.90
CA LEU A 54 -7.20 -10.44 -9.99
C LEU A 54 -6.06 -10.40 -11.02
N HIS A 55 -5.63 -9.20 -11.41
CA HIS A 55 -4.48 -9.04 -12.29
C HIS A 55 -3.22 -9.69 -11.69
N ARG A 56 -2.92 -9.40 -10.42
CA ARG A 56 -1.72 -9.92 -9.71
C ARG A 56 -1.71 -11.44 -9.61
N ARG A 57 -2.88 -12.05 -9.48
CA ARG A 57 -3.07 -13.50 -9.34
C ARG A 57 -3.32 -14.23 -10.67
N GLY A 58 -3.28 -13.51 -11.78
CA GLY A 58 -3.38 -14.10 -13.13
C GLY A 58 -4.75 -14.68 -13.46
N ASP A 59 -5.85 -13.97 -13.12
CA ASP A 59 -7.25 -14.42 -13.34
C ASP A 59 -7.58 -15.78 -12.68
N SER A 60 -6.68 -16.35 -11.90
CA SER A 60 -7.11 -17.46 -11.09
C SER A 60 -8.29 -16.91 -10.27
N THR A 61 -9.47 -17.48 -10.49
CA THR A 61 -10.55 -17.39 -9.52
C THR A 61 -9.93 -17.92 -8.24
N ALA A 62 -9.18 -17.02 -7.57
CA ALA A 62 -8.80 -17.27 -6.20
C ALA A 62 -10.10 -17.69 -5.59
N THR A 63 -10.20 -18.95 -5.26
CA THR A 63 -11.30 -19.44 -4.44
C THR A 63 -11.42 -18.39 -3.36
N ASP A 64 -12.62 -17.91 -3.06
CA ASP A 64 -12.94 -16.86 -2.08
C ASP A 64 -12.23 -17.01 -0.71
N ALA A 65 -11.34 -17.97 -0.60
CA ALA A 65 -10.61 -18.38 0.58
C ALA A 65 -9.28 -17.64 0.81
N GLU A 66 -8.64 -17.07 -0.20
CA GLU A 66 -7.35 -16.40 0.01
C GLU A 66 -7.53 -14.90 0.17
N LEU A 67 -7.49 -14.46 1.42
CA LEU A 67 -7.55 -13.05 1.77
C LEU A 67 -6.37 -12.26 1.16
N PRO A 68 -6.59 -11.00 0.74
CA PRO A 68 -5.53 -10.15 0.19
C PRO A 68 -4.35 -9.98 1.13
N GLU A 69 -3.13 -9.94 0.56
CA GLU A 69 -1.88 -9.70 1.27
C GLU A 69 -1.36 -8.28 1.01
N VAL A 70 -0.54 -7.78 1.91
CA VAL A 70 0.06 -6.43 1.79
C VAL A 70 0.95 -6.30 0.55
N THR A 71 1.59 -7.38 0.13
CA THR A 71 2.45 -7.45 -1.07
C THR A 71 1.68 -7.32 -2.38
N GLU A 72 0.37 -7.54 -2.34
CA GLU A 72 -0.55 -7.42 -3.47
C GLU A 72 -1.13 -6.00 -3.59
N GLY A 73 -0.78 -5.09 -2.67
CA GLY A 73 -1.31 -3.73 -2.65
C GLY A 73 -0.96 -2.92 -3.89
N LEU A 74 -1.96 -2.24 -4.45
CA LEU A 74 -1.77 -1.21 -5.47
C LEU A 74 -1.14 0.04 -4.86
N VAL A 75 -1.66 0.46 -3.72
CA VAL A 75 -1.10 1.51 -2.88
C VAL A 75 -0.52 0.85 -1.66
N ARG A 76 0.76 1.04 -1.40
CA ARG A 76 1.41 0.41 -0.24
C ARG A 76 2.53 1.27 0.32
N THR A 77 2.68 1.23 1.64
CA THR A 77 3.75 1.95 2.35
C THR A 77 4.19 1.21 3.59
N ARG A 78 5.37 1.54 4.06
CA ARG A 78 5.84 1.20 5.40
C ARG A 78 5.69 2.38 6.33
N LEU A 79 5.29 2.11 7.56
CA LEU A 79 5.13 3.14 8.57
C LEU A 79 6.52 3.56 9.09
N ALA A 80 6.90 4.80 8.80
CA ALA A 80 8.16 5.36 9.25
C ALA A 80 8.11 5.76 10.73
N LYS A 81 9.26 5.67 11.41
CA LYS A 81 9.42 6.21 12.77
C LYS A 81 9.44 7.74 12.73
N PRO A 82 8.81 8.43 13.70
CA PRO A 82 8.71 9.90 13.69
C PRO A 82 10.07 10.60 13.85
N ASN A 83 11.02 9.96 14.53
CA ASN A 83 12.38 10.48 14.70
C ASN A 83 13.38 9.99 13.64
N SER A 84 12.90 9.42 12.56
CA SER A 84 13.72 8.99 11.44
C SER A 84 14.17 10.17 10.60
N LEU A 85 15.40 10.12 10.09
CA LEU A 85 15.91 11.06 9.10
C LEU A 85 14.97 11.21 7.89
N TRP A 86 14.32 10.15 7.50
CA TRP A 86 13.41 10.08 6.36
C TRP A 86 12.00 10.62 6.65
N ALA A 87 11.68 10.90 7.92
CA ALA A 87 10.45 11.58 8.32
C ALA A 87 10.58 13.11 8.31
N LEU A 88 11.79 13.62 8.13
CA LEU A 88 12.05 15.06 8.06
C LEU A 88 11.59 15.66 6.73
N PRO A 89 11.31 16.98 6.71
CA PRO A 89 11.11 17.70 5.45
C PRO A 89 12.31 17.46 4.50
N ARG A 90 12.02 17.34 3.19
CA ARG A 90 13.02 17.00 2.18
C ARG A 90 14.28 17.88 2.22
N GLU A 91 14.09 19.19 2.42
CA GLU A 91 15.20 20.15 2.48
C GLU A 91 16.10 19.90 3.69
N GLU A 92 15.52 19.61 4.85
CA GLU A 92 16.27 19.31 6.06
C GLU A 92 17.00 17.96 5.95
N MET A 93 16.34 16.95 5.43
CA MET A 93 16.94 15.65 5.15
C MET A 93 18.15 15.81 4.21
N LEU A 94 18.01 16.52 3.09
CA LEU A 94 19.11 16.76 2.15
C LEU A 94 20.27 17.53 2.81
N ARG A 95 19.98 18.53 3.64
CA ARG A 95 21.00 19.28 4.40
C ARG A 95 21.81 18.36 5.32
N ILE A 96 21.16 17.45 6.04
CA ILE A 96 21.79 16.49 6.93
C ILE A 96 22.68 15.53 6.10
N LEU A 97 22.14 14.95 5.04
CA LEU A 97 22.87 14.04 4.16
C LEU A 97 24.12 14.71 3.54
N THR A 98 24.00 15.96 3.11
CA THR A 98 25.12 16.71 2.52
C THR A 98 26.18 17.08 3.57
N SER A 99 25.76 17.41 4.79
CA SER A 99 26.69 17.77 5.87
C SER A 99 27.40 16.56 6.51
N GLY A 100 26.84 15.35 6.33
CA GLY A 100 27.30 14.13 6.99
C GLY A 100 27.10 14.10 8.50
N ARG A 101 26.38 15.10 9.07
CA ARG A 101 26.15 15.23 10.51
C ARG A 101 24.68 15.00 10.84
N VAL A 102 24.37 13.85 11.42
CA VAL A 102 23.03 13.54 11.91
C VAL A 102 22.85 14.18 13.28
N PRO A 103 21.80 15.03 13.49
CA PRO A 103 21.52 15.61 14.80
C PRO A 103 21.23 14.53 15.85
N ALA A 104 21.52 14.82 17.11
CA ALA A 104 21.17 13.94 18.22
C ALA A 104 19.66 13.69 18.26
N GLY A 105 19.27 12.43 18.46
CA GLY A 105 17.88 12.01 18.51
C GLY A 105 17.24 11.67 17.14
N ILE A 106 17.93 11.95 16.03
CA ILE A 106 17.52 11.50 14.70
C ILE A 106 18.10 10.13 14.41
N ASP A 107 17.23 9.19 14.06
CA ASP A 107 17.62 7.84 13.64
C ASP A 107 17.95 7.83 12.13
N SER A 108 19.21 7.59 11.79
CA SER A 108 19.69 7.51 10.41
C SER A 108 19.68 6.07 9.86
N GLY A 109 19.27 5.09 10.67
CA GLY A 109 19.12 3.70 10.24
C GLY A 109 17.90 3.46 9.36
N ASP A 110 17.49 2.21 9.23
CA ASP A 110 16.23 1.90 8.52
C ASP A 110 15.05 2.57 9.21
N HIS A 111 14.50 3.57 8.54
CA HIS A 111 13.46 4.46 9.05
C HIS A 111 12.15 3.73 9.35
N SER A 112 11.92 2.59 8.74
CA SER A 112 10.70 1.80 8.90
C SER A 112 10.88 0.60 9.82
N LEU A 113 12.10 0.31 10.28
CA LEU A 113 12.39 -0.80 11.18
C LEU A 113 12.14 -0.40 12.64
N TRP A 114 11.05 -0.87 13.19
CA TRP A 114 10.69 -0.70 14.59
C TRP A 114 11.40 -1.73 15.47
N SER A 115 11.71 -1.36 16.72
CA SER A 115 12.32 -2.26 17.69
C SER A 115 11.59 -2.24 19.03
N ILE A 116 11.40 -3.41 19.62
CA ILE A 116 10.94 -3.60 20.99
C ILE A 116 12.00 -4.44 21.70
N ASP A 117 12.67 -3.83 22.66
CA ASP A 117 13.80 -4.39 23.41
C ASP A 117 13.54 -4.50 24.92
N SER A 118 12.41 -3.95 25.39
CA SER A 118 12.03 -3.95 26.79
C SER A 118 10.52 -3.82 26.96
N PRO A 119 9.94 -4.22 28.11
CA PRO A 119 8.55 -3.97 28.44
C PRO A 119 8.19 -2.46 28.42
N GLN A 120 9.10 -1.60 28.83
CA GLN A 120 8.91 -0.14 28.77
C GLN A 120 8.77 0.33 27.31
N ALA A 121 9.60 -0.18 26.39
CA ALA A 121 9.53 0.12 24.98
C ALA A 121 8.19 -0.29 24.34
N VAL A 122 7.54 -1.36 24.84
CA VAL A 122 6.18 -1.74 24.39
C VAL A 122 5.18 -0.63 24.66
N VAL A 123 5.22 -0.02 25.85
CA VAL A 123 4.29 1.04 26.24
C VAL A 123 4.55 2.30 25.41
N GLU A 124 5.78 2.78 25.40
CA GLU A 124 6.14 4.06 24.75
C GLU A 124 6.00 4.01 23.25
N LYS A 125 6.65 3.04 22.60
CA LYS A 125 6.59 2.87 21.14
C LYS A 125 5.20 2.41 20.67
N GLY A 126 4.50 1.63 21.48
CA GLY A 126 3.14 1.18 21.19
C GLY A 126 2.12 2.32 21.12
N ALA A 127 2.23 3.34 22.00
CA ALA A 127 1.38 4.53 21.93
C ALA A 127 1.66 5.32 20.63
N THR A 128 2.93 5.60 20.34
CA THR A 128 3.34 6.29 19.11
C THR A 128 2.89 5.53 17.86
N LEU A 129 3.14 4.22 17.81
CA LEU A 129 2.77 3.37 16.69
C LEU A 129 1.26 3.35 16.45
N ARG A 130 0.46 3.30 17.52
CA ARG A 130 -1.01 3.35 17.43
C ARG A 130 -1.50 4.64 16.80
N THR A 131 -0.95 5.79 17.19
CA THR A 131 -1.30 7.09 16.61
C THR A 131 -0.96 7.15 15.13
N LEU A 132 0.27 6.81 14.76
CA LEU A 132 0.73 6.83 13.37
C LEU A 132 -0.04 5.83 12.49
N LEU A 133 -0.36 4.66 13.04
CA LEU A 133 -1.17 3.68 12.32
C LEU A 133 -2.61 4.18 12.10
N ALA A 134 -3.22 4.79 13.12
CA ALA A 134 -4.55 5.37 12.99
C ALA A 134 -4.59 6.48 11.93
N GLU A 135 -3.59 7.37 11.91
CA GLU A 135 -3.44 8.41 10.89
C GLU A 135 -3.29 7.80 9.49
N LYS A 136 -2.44 6.78 9.35
CA LYS A 136 -2.22 6.12 8.06
C LYS A 136 -3.45 5.35 7.56
N VAL A 137 -4.17 4.68 8.46
CA VAL A 137 -5.45 4.04 8.13
C VAL A 137 -6.49 5.08 7.70
N ALA A 138 -6.57 6.22 8.38
CA ALA A 138 -7.47 7.30 8.01
C ALA A 138 -7.11 7.94 6.64
N GLU A 139 -5.83 8.01 6.29
CA GLU A 139 -5.35 8.46 4.99
C GLU A 139 -5.70 7.47 3.86
N PHE A 140 -5.61 6.16 4.12
CA PHE A 140 -5.77 5.11 3.12
C PHE A 140 -7.23 4.63 2.97
N ALA A 141 -8.03 4.69 4.03
CA ALA A 141 -9.41 4.22 4.00
C ALA A 141 -10.28 4.85 2.89
N PRO A 142 -10.15 6.16 2.55
CA PRO A 142 -10.89 6.72 1.43
C PRO A 142 -10.50 6.13 0.06
N LEU A 143 -9.32 5.52 -0.06
CA LEU A 143 -8.85 4.89 -1.31
C LEU A 143 -9.49 3.52 -1.57
N LEU A 144 -10.26 2.98 -0.61
CA LEU A 144 -11.14 1.83 -0.84
C LEU A 144 -12.31 2.20 -1.77
N ASP A 145 -12.70 3.47 -1.84
CA ASP A 145 -13.58 3.95 -2.89
C ASP A 145 -12.79 4.09 -4.20
N ARG A 146 -13.11 3.23 -5.18
CA ARG A 146 -12.47 3.21 -6.49
C ARG A 146 -12.63 4.53 -7.25
N GLY A 147 -13.71 5.26 -7.02
CA GLY A 147 -13.93 6.60 -7.58
C GLY A 147 -12.88 7.58 -7.07
N VAL A 148 -12.69 7.62 -5.76
CA VAL A 148 -11.66 8.44 -5.10
C VAL A 148 -10.26 8.05 -5.57
N LEU A 149 -9.97 6.75 -5.65
CA LEU A 149 -8.67 6.26 -6.08
C LEU A 149 -8.38 6.62 -7.55
N LYS A 150 -9.36 6.45 -8.46
CA LYS A 150 -9.24 6.86 -9.86
C LYS A 150 -9.00 8.36 -10.00
N GLU A 151 -9.72 9.18 -9.24
CA GLU A 151 -9.53 10.64 -9.27
C GLU A 151 -8.13 11.05 -8.80
N ARG A 152 -7.61 10.42 -7.76
CA ARG A 152 -6.22 10.61 -7.33
C ARG A 152 -5.22 10.27 -8.43
N LEU A 153 -5.44 9.15 -9.13
CA LEU A 153 -4.58 8.76 -10.25
C LEU A 153 -4.70 9.73 -11.44
N ARG A 154 -5.92 10.21 -11.78
CA ARG A 154 -6.14 11.19 -12.85
C ARG A 154 -5.46 12.53 -12.56
N SER A 155 -5.55 13.01 -11.34
CA SER A 155 -4.93 14.29 -10.92
C SER A 155 -3.40 14.27 -10.92
N GLY A 156 -2.78 13.11 -11.17
CA GLY A 156 -1.33 12.97 -11.14
C GLY A 156 -0.74 12.92 -9.73
N ALA A 157 -1.57 12.70 -8.70
CA ALA A 157 -1.10 12.52 -7.34
C ALA A 157 -0.17 11.31 -7.25
N THR A 158 0.97 11.49 -6.62
CA THR A 158 1.88 10.38 -6.34
C THR A 158 1.30 9.53 -5.20
N LEU A 159 0.90 8.32 -5.53
CA LEU A 159 0.51 7.32 -4.54
C LEU A 159 1.73 6.47 -4.17
N PRO A 160 1.90 6.10 -2.90
CA PRO A 160 2.97 5.21 -2.51
C PRO A 160 2.75 3.80 -3.09
N GLY A 161 3.80 3.23 -3.69
CA GLY A 161 3.79 1.92 -4.34
C GLY A 161 4.71 1.87 -5.55
N ASP A 162 4.85 0.69 -6.16
CA ASP A 162 5.77 0.46 -7.27
C ASP A 162 5.03 0.38 -8.63
N CYS A 163 3.71 0.59 -8.65
CA CYS A 163 2.92 0.47 -9.86
C CYS A 163 2.95 1.77 -10.67
N PRO A 164 3.22 1.72 -11.98
CA PRO A 164 3.04 2.87 -12.85
C PRO A 164 1.60 3.37 -12.80
N ARG A 165 1.43 4.69 -12.68
CA ARG A 165 0.12 5.35 -12.55
C ARG A 165 -0.88 4.92 -13.61
N ASP A 166 -0.46 4.91 -14.88
CA ASP A 166 -1.34 4.58 -16.00
C ASP A 166 -1.73 3.09 -15.98
N ALA A 167 -0.86 2.19 -15.50
CA ALA A 167 -1.23 0.79 -15.31
C ALA A 167 -2.27 0.62 -14.18
N ALA A 168 -2.07 1.31 -13.06
CA ALA A 168 -3.05 1.33 -11.97
C ALA A 168 -4.42 1.83 -12.44
N LEU A 169 -4.44 2.96 -13.16
CA LEU A 169 -5.67 3.56 -13.67
C LEU A 169 -6.35 2.65 -14.70
N ALA A 170 -5.59 2.00 -15.61
CA ALA A 170 -6.13 1.09 -16.61
C ALA A 170 -6.89 -0.08 -15.98
N VAL A 171 -6.35 -0.70 -14.91
CA VAL A 171 -7.03 -1.81 -14.22
C VAL A 171 -8.33 -1.36 -13.58
N LEU A 172 -8.34 -0.18 -12.93
CA LEU A 172 -9.56 0.34 -12.28
C LEU A 172 -10.63 0.75 -13.29
N LEU A 173 -10.24 1.30 -14.46
CA LEU A 173 -11.17 1.63 -15.54
C LEU A 173 -11.73 0.35 -16.20
N ALA A 174 -10.92 -0.68 -16.36
CA ALA A 174 -11.33 -1.93 -16.97
C ALA A 174 -12.47 -2.64 -16.19
N ASP A 175 -12.57 -2.39 -14.88
CA ASP A 175 -13.66 -2.93 -14.07
C ASP A 175 -15.03 -2.32 -14.40
N GLU A 176 -15.04 -1.14 -15.04
CA GLU A 176 -16.25 -0.47 -15.54
C GLU A 176 -16.59 -0.85 -16.99
N GLY A 177 -15.76 -1.66 -17.63
CA GLY A 177 -15.91 -2.07 -19.03
C GLY A 177 -15.07 -1.24 -20.02
N PRO A 178 -15.21 -1.52 -21.32
CA PRO A 178 -14.51 -0.78 -22.38
C PRO A 178 -14.94 0.69 -22.41
N SER A 179 -13.97 1.61 -22.57
CA SER A 179 -14.26 3.04 -22.65
C SER A 179 -13.17 3.78 -23.44
N ALA A 180 -13.52 4.94 -23.99
CA ALA A 180 -12.55 5.81 -24.67
C ALA A 180 -11.42 6.29 -23.73
N GLU A 181 -11.72 6.48 -22.44
CA GLU A 181 -10.71 6.83 -21.44
C GLU A 181 -9.74 5.67 -21.25
N LEU A 182 -10.23 4.43 -21.12
CA LEU A 182 -9.39 3.24 -21.01
C LEU A 182 -8.47 3.09 -22.22
N ASP A 183 -9.00 3.25 -23.42
CA ASP A 183 -8.19 3.20 -24.66
C ASP A 183 -7.11 4.28 -24.68
N GLY A 184 -7.42 5.49 -24.23
CA GLY A 184 -6.46 6.58 -24.08
C GLY A 184 -5.36 6.27 -23.07
N VAL A 185 -5.68 5.62 -21.95
CA VAL A 185 -4.69 5.18 -20.96
C VAL A 185 -3.81 4.07 -21.52
N LEU A 186 -4.41 3.05 -22.16
CA LEU A 186 -3.68 1.93 -22.74
C LEU A 186 -2.73 2.36 -23.87
N SER A 187 -3.10 3.39 -24.67
CA SER A 187 -2.23 3.92 -25.71
C SER A 187 -0.96 4.56 -25.15
N ARG A 188 -0.98 5.09 -23.92
CA ARG A 188 0.22 5.63 -23.25
C ARG A 188 1.15 4.54 -22.69
N LEU A 189 0.63 3.34 -22.50
CA LEU A 189 1.38 2.15 -22.10
C LEU A 189 1.94 1.39 -23.33
N GLY A 190 2.27 2.10 -24.40
CA GLY A 190 2.69 1.54 -25.69
C GLY A 190 4.06 0.84 -25.72
N ASP A 191 4.75 0.73 -24.60
CA ASP A 191 5.98 -0.04 -24.48
C ASP A 191 5.69 -1.55 -24.65
N PRO A 192 6.47 -2.27 -25.49
CA PRO A 192 6.33 -3.72 -25.67
C PRO A 192 6.31 -4.53 -24.38
N ASP A 193 6.98 -4.07 -23.33
CA ASP A 193 7.00 -4.72 -22.02
C ASP A 193 5.62 -4.76 -21.35
N PHE A 194 4.71 -3.87 -21.74
CA PHE A 194 3.33 -3.86 -21.25
C PHE A 194 2.33 -4.63 -22.13
N SER A 195 2.75 -5.26 -23.23
CA SER A 195 1.84 -5.90 -24.18
C SER A 195 0.92 -6.96 -23.52
N SER A 196 1.46 -7.85 -22.71
CA SER A 196 0.70 -8.86 -21.97
C SER A 196 -0.27 -8.26 -20.95
N PHE A 197 0.13 -7.16 -20.31
CA PHE A 197 -0.71 -6.40 -19.40
C PHE A 197 -1.89 -5.75 -20.14
N VAL A 198 -1.62 -5.07 -21.25
CA VAL A 198 -2.65 -4.42 -22.10
C VAL A 198 -3.67 -5.45 -22.58
N ASP A 199 -3.22 -6.61 -23.01
CA ASP A 199 -4.10 -7.70 -23.45
C ASP A 199 -4.96 -8.25 -22.30
N TRP A 200 -4.39 -8.36 -21.11
CA TRP A 200 -5.14 -8.75 -19.93
C TRP A 200 -6.23 -7.72 -19.61
N VAL A 201 -5.87 -6.42 -19.57
CA VAL A 201 -6.81 -5.33 -19.27
C VAL A 201 -7.98 -5.32 -20.25
N ARG A 202 -7.72 -5.45 -21.55
CA ARG A 202 -8.77 -5.50 -22.59
C ARG A 202 -9.72 -6.70 -22.41
N ARG A 203 -9.18 -7.88 -22.14
CA ARG A 203 -10.01 -9.08 -21.89
C ARG A 203 -10.83 -8.91 -20.61
N TYR A 204 -10.28 -8.31 -19.57
CA TYR A 204 -10.99 -8.06 -18.33
C TYR A 204 -12.14 -7.06 -18.52
N ALA A 205 -11.90 -5.96 -19.21
CA ALA A 205 -12.92 -4.96 -19.53
C ALA A 205 -14.08 -5.54 -20.34
N ALA A 206 -13.78 -6.34 -21.37
CA ALA A 206 -14.82 -7.00 -22.19
C ALA A 206 -15.71 -7.94 -21.37
N ARG A 207 -15.17 -8.60 -20.32
CA ARG A 207 -15.93 -9.44 -19.40
C ARG A 207 -16.78 -8.63 -18.42
N ALA A 208 -16.32 -7.45 -18.00
CA ALA A 208 -17.07 -6.59 -17.09
C ALA A 208 -18.35 -6.04 -17.74
N GLU A 209 -18.32 -5.73 -19.05
CA GLU A 209 -19.49 -5.30 -19.80
C GLU A 209 -20.61 -6.37 -19.83
N SER A 210 -20.28 -7.63 -19.60
CA SER A 210 -21.21 -8.76 -19.68
C SER A 210 -21.82 -9.14 -18.32
N ARG A 211 -21.47 -8.42 -17.23
CA ARG A 211 -21.96 -8.65 -15.87
C ARG A 211 -23.15 -7.75 -15.55
#